data_499c7b44344dcaee4eca2e3be0883529
#
_entry.id   499c7b44344dcaee4eca2e3be0883529
#
_cell.length_a   1.000
_cell.length_b   1.000
_cell.length_c   1.000
_cell.angle_alpha   90.00
_cell.angle_beta   90.00
_cell.angle_gamma   90.00
#
_symmetry.space_group_name_H-M   'P 1'
#
loop_
_entity.id
_entity.type
_entity.pdbx_description
1 polymer ?
#
loop_
_entity_poly.entity_id
_entity_poly.type
_entity_poly.pdbx_seq_one_letter_code
_entity_poly.pdbx_strand_id
1 'polypeptide(L)'
;LSDIIIIVDEAHNLANRIRLTMEKRLTPTIVRNTTMELEEHLGNLQENLNLPGSQTNGEEIELVSWGLDVMRACSQTFSKLFNSLHTSLPSGKDEQKVEVNDFINAIHQACDTSEGASQQRSIVETAEPKASLVSRNKRLKTIQQILANVDIEVGTDSDDAAYEPDSHRFAEIIECVNRFGEGTAMTLIFDTKGKDGKITTHLLDPGLVSRPVFENSSGAILMSGTLYPPTMYANLLGLPDEKTTSRSYKSPFSGSRRPVLLAQDVTTKYTERGNDMTLKIRAQIAALVEGTPGNIAVFVPSYKMLNDLFADAHFPGIRKVTESRDWSKQDIDGIVELLR
;
A
#
# COMPACT_ATOMS: atom_id res chain seq x y z
N LEU A 1 20.11 -9.12 -12.34
CA LEU A 1 19.28 -10.28 -11.95
C LEU A 1 19.59 -11.53 -12.78
N SER A 2 20.35 -11.40 -13.91
CA SER A 2 20.66 -12.50 -14.82
C SER A 2 21.34 -13.71 -14.18
N ASP A 3 21.98 -13.55 -13.02
CA ASP A 3 22.69 -14.61 -12.30
C ASP A 3 22.00 -15.05 -11.00
N ILE A 4 20.72 -14.64 -10.84
CA ILE A 4 19.93 -14.91 -9.64
C ILE A 4 18.85 -15.93 -9.93
N ILE A 5 18.72 -16.93 -9.06
CA ILE A 5 17.57 -17.83 -8.99
C ILE A 5 16.65 -17.35 -7.87
N ILE A 6 15.38 -17.14 -8.19
CA ILE A 6 14.36 -16.66 -7.25
C ILE A 6 13.60 -17.87 -6.72
N ILE A 7 13.55 -18.02 -5.39
CA ILE A 7 12.73 -19.05 -4.74
C ILE A 7 11.71 -18.34 -3.84
N VAL A 8 10.42 -18.58 -4.10
CA VAL A 8 9.32 -17.99 -3.34
C VAL A 8 8.52 -19.11 -2.70
N ASP A 9 8.61 -19.18 -1.37
CA ASP A 9 7.72 -20.02 -0.58
C ASP A 9 6.43 -19.28 -0.26
N GLU A 10 5.35 -20.01 -0.03
CA GLU A 10 3.99 -19.48 0.14
C GLU A 10 3.58 -18.48 -0.98
N ALA A 11 3.97 -18.81 -2.21
CA ALA A 11 3.82 -17.96 -3.38
C ALA A 11 2.35 -17.59 -3.70
N HIS A 12 1.37 -18.28 -3.11
CA HIS A 12 -0.04 -17.92 -3.20
C HIS A 12 -0.33 -16.51 -2.65
N ASN A 13 0.54 -15.98 -1.76
CA ASN A 13 0.43 -14.64 -1.20
C ASN A 13 1.14 -13.57 -2.05
N LEU A 14 2.02 -13.94 -2.98
CA LEU A 14 2.92 -13.01 -3.67
C LEU A 14 2.17 -11.88 -4.41
N ALA A 15 1.14 -12.22 -5.16
CA ALA A 15 0.34 -11.25 -5.89
C ALA A 15 -0.30 -10.20 -4.96
N ASN A 16 -0.82 -10.64 -3.81
CA ASN A 16 -1.40 -9.73 -2.83
C ASN A 16 -0.35 -8.87 -2.14
N ARG A 17 0.82 -9.43 -1.83
CA ARG A 17 1.94 -8.66 -1.26
C ARG A 17 2.43 -7.58 -2.22
N ILE A 18 2.55 -7.89 -3.53
CA ILE A 18 2.89 -6.90 -4.56
C ILE A 18 1.85 -5.77 -4.56
N ARG A 19 0.55 -6.09 -4.57
CA ARG A 19 -0.50 -5.07 -4.53
C ARG A 19 -0.39 -4.17 -3.31
N LEU A 20 -0.26 -4.76 -2.11
CA LEU A 20 -0.13 -4.00 -0.86
C LEU A 20 1.13 -3.11 -0.83
N THR A 21 2.26 -3.58 -1.35
CA THR A 21 3.49 -2.78 -1.43
C THR A 21 3.32 -1.60 -2.38
N MET A 22 2.48 -1.75 -3.41
CA MET A 22 2.18 -0.70 -4.38
C MET A 22 1.03 0.23 -3.95
N GLU A 23 0.42 0.00 -2.78
CA GLU A 23 -0.53 0.92 -2.18
C GLU A 23 0.20 2.11 -1.56
N LYS A 24 0.24 3.22 -2.28
CA LYS A 24 0.81 4.49 -1.83
C LYS A 24 -0.31 5.46 -1.48
N ARG A 25 -0.12 6.25 -0.42
CA ARG A 25 -1.16 7.11 0.14
C ARG A 25 -0.73 8.56 0.15
N LEU A 26 -1.56 9.44 -0.39
CA LEU A 26 -1.40 10.88 -0.32
C LEU A 26 -2.49 11.49 0.56
N THR A 27 -2.09 12.34 1.49
CA THR A 27 -2.96 13.16 2.32
C THR A 27 -2.56 14.63 2.18
N PRO A 28 -3.44 15.59 2.51
CA PRO A 28 -3.05 16.99 2.58
C PRO A 28 -1.87 17.26 3.52
N THR A 29 -1.76 16.48 4.59
CA THR A 29 -0.65 16.57 5.54
C THR A 29 0.68 16.19 4.88
N ILE A 30 0.74 15.09 4.11
CA ILE A 30 1.94 14.70 3.37
C ILE A 30 2.38 15.81 2.43
N VAL A 31 1.46 16.41 1.65
CA VAL A 31 1.81 17.52 0.73
C VAL A 31 2.42 18.71 1.48
N ARG A 32 1.86 19.06 2.64
CA ARG A 32 2.37 20.15 3.46
C ARG A 32 3.75 19.84 4.06
N ASN A 33 3.91 18.64 4.65
CA ASN A 33 5.16 18.24 5.27
C ASN A 33 6.28 18.15 4.23
N THR A 34 6.00 17.63 3.03
CA THR A 34 6.95 17.62 1.90
C THR A 34 7.49 19.03 1.58
N THR A 35 6.65 20.06 1.68
CA THR A 35 7.11 21.44 1.46
C THR A 35 8.11 21.88 2.54
N MET A 36 7.84 21.54 3.80
CA MET A 36 8.74 21.87 4.92
C MET A 36 10.06 21.11 4.82
N GLU A 37 10.00 19.82 4.47
CA GLU A 37 11.17 18.97 4.28
C GLU A 37 12.06 19.47 3.13
N LEU A 38 11.48 19.93 2.03
CA LEU A 38 12.23 20.55 0.93
C LEU A 38 12.86 21.91 1.32
N GLU A 39 12.19 22.71 2.16
CA GLU A 39 12.76 23.96 2.67
C GLU A 39 14.00 23.68 3.51
N GLU A 40 13.95 22.69 4.39
CA GLU A 40 15.09 22.28 5.21
C GLU A 40 16.23 21.72 4.35
N HIS A 41 15.92 20.81 3.43
CA HIS A 41 16.90 20.23 2.50
C HIS A 41 17.60 21.30 1.65
N LEU A 42 16.86 22.28 1.12
CA LEU A 42 17.42 23.39 0.36
C LEU A 42 18.36 24.26 1.23
N GLY A 43 17.99 24.51 2.48
CA GLY A 43 18.82 25.19 3.44
C GLY A 43 20.16 24.47 3.65
N ASN A 44 20.13 23.17 3.88
CA ASN A 44 21.32 22.33 4.05
C ASN A 44 22.22 22.33 2.79
N LEU A 45 21.64 22.27 1.59
CA LEU A 45 22.41 22.37 0.34
C LEU A 45 23.10 23.72 0.18
N GLN A 46 22.43 24.84 0.55
CA GLN A 46 22.99 26.18 0.48
C GLN A 46 24.14 26.38 1.48
N GLU A 47 24.02 25.85 2.68
CA GLU A 47 25.10 25.86 3.67
C GLU A 47 26.29 25.03 3.20
N ASN A 48 26.04 23.84 2.67
CA ASN A 48 27.09 22.96 2.19
C ASN A 48 27.84 23.51 0.97
N LEU A 49 27.20 24.32 0.11
CA LEU A 49 27.82 24.86 -1.10
C LEU A 49 29.16 25.62 -0.78
N ASN A 50 29.22 26.23 0.39
CA ASN A 50 30.35 27.04 0.81
C ASN A 50 31.44 26.25 1.57
N LEU A 51 31.24 24.95 1.80
CA LEU A 51 32.18 24.11 2.53
C LEU A 51 33.30 23.58 1.61
N PRO A 52 34.57 23.58 2.07
CA PRO A 52 35.66 23.00 1.31
C PRO A 52 35.45 21.50 1.06
N GLY A 53 35.46 21.11 -0.21
CA GLY A 53 35.25 19.70 -0.60
C GLY A 53 33.78 19.29 -0.82
N SER A 54 32.86 20.23 -0.75
CA SER A 54 31.44 19.97 -1.07
C SER A 54 31.25 19.48 -2.49
N GLN A 55 30.36 18.52 -2.69
CA GLN A 55 29.91 18.04 -4.00
C GLN A 55 28.66 18.77 -4.49
N THR A 56 28.05 19.62 -3.64
CA THR A 56 26.86 20.40 -3.98
C THR A 56 27.20 21.41 -5.06
N ASN A 57 26.40 21.49 -6.11
CA ASN A 57 26.58 22.45 -7.20
C ASN A 57 25.39 23.42 -7.32
N GLY A 58 25.59 24.53 -8.02
CA GLY A 58 24.57 25.57 -8.16
C GLY A 58 23.34 25.08 -8.97
N GLU A 59 23.52 24.16 -9.90
CA GLU A 59 22.42 23.60 -10.70
C GLU A 59 21.47 22.73 -9.85
N GLU A 60 22.02 21.99 -8.90
CA GLU A 60 21.25 21.20 -7.94
C GLU A 60 20.40 22.10 -7.05
N ILE A 61 20.98 23.16 -6.52
CA ILE A 61 20.26 24.16 -5.71
C ILE A 61 19.15 24.82 -6.53
N GLU A 62 19.41 25.21 -7.79
CA GLU A 62 18.39 25.80 -8.66
C GLU A 62 17.24 24.82 -8.92
N LEU A 63 17.56 23.55 -9.13
CA LEU A 63 16.55 22.49 -9.37
C LEU A 63 15.70 22.22 -8.13
N VAL A 64 16.30 22.10 -6.95
CA VAL A 64 15.59 21.90 -5.67
C VAL A 64 14.76 23.13 -5.32
N SER A 65 15.27 24.34 -5.57
CA SER A 65 14.52 25.60 -5.39
C SER A 65 13.28 25.65 -6.27
N TRP A 66 13.40 25.25 -7.54
CA TRP A 66 12.25 25.09 -8.43
C TRP A 66 11.25 24.07 -7.89
N GLY A 67 11.72 22.91 -7.43
CA GLY A 67 10.89 21.86 -6.81
C GLY A 67 10.11 22.40 -5.59
N LEU A 68 10.75 23.20 -4.76
CA LEU A 68 10.12 23.83 -3.60
C LEU A 68 9.00 24.80 -4.02
N ASP A 69 9.22 25.63 -5.02
CA ASP A 69 8.19 26.55 -5.53
C ASP A 69 7.00 25.77 -6.12
N VAL A 70 7.25 24.64 -6.80
CA VAL A 70 6.20 23.74 -7.28
C VAL A 70 5.44 23.11 -6.10
N MET A 71 6.13 22.68 -5.04
CA MET A 71 5.46 22.05 -3.89
C MET A 71 4.62 23.06 -3.10
N ARG A 72 5.03 24.30 -2.99
CA ARG A 72 4.22 25.40 -2.45
C ARG A 72 2.92 25.60 -3.25
N ALA A 73 3.02 25.55 -4.58
CA ALA A 73 1.84 25.61 -5.44
C ALA A 73 0.99 24.32 -5.35
N CYS A 74 1.60 23.14 -5.19
CA CYS A 74 0.91 21.88 -4.97
C CYS A 74 -0.04 21.91 -3.78
N SER A 75 0.33 22.60 -2.69
CA SER A 75 -0.54 22.75 -1.53
C SER A 75 -1.92 23.35 -1.90
N GLN A 76 -1.96 24.26 -2.87
CA GLN A 76 -3.22 24.87 -3.34
C GLN A 76 -3.95 23.98 -4.35
N THR A 77 -3.23 23.41 -5.32
CA THR A 77 -3.87 22.58 -6.37
C THR A 77 -4.44 21.29 -5.78
N PHE A 78 -3.71 20.63 -4.87
CA PHE A 78 -4.21 19.46 -4.16
C PHE A 78 -5.35 19.79 -3.19
N SER A 79 -5.30 20.93 -2.48
CA SER A 79 -6.44 21.36 -1.67
C SER A 79 -7.72 21.52 -2.50
N LYS A 80 -7.62 22.08 -3.72
CA LYS A 80 -8.75 22.16 -4.65
C LYS A 80 -9.22 20.77 -5.08
N LEU A 81 -8.30 19.85 -5.41
CA LEU A 81 -8.62 18.48 -5.79
C LEU A 81 -9.34 17.75 -4.65
N PHE A 82 -8.79 17.77 -3.43
CA PHE A 82 -9.42 17.15 -2.26
C PHE A 82 -10.81 17.71 -1.96
N ASN A 83 -10.98 19.04 -2.02
CA ASN A 83 -12.29 19.69 -1.83
C ASN A 83 -13.29 19.29 -2.92
N SER A 84 -12.87 19.20 -4.17
CA SER A 84 -13.70 18.71 -5.27
C SER A 84 -14.16 17.29 -5.05
N LEU A 85 -13.23 16.40 -4.60
CA LEU A 85 -13.52 15.01 -4.29
C LEU A 85 -14.49 14.88 -3.11
N HIS A 86 -14.32 15.67 -2.06
CA HIS A 86 -15.28 15.70 -0.94
C HIS A 86 -16.67 16.13 -1.39
N THR A 87 -16.75 17.14 -2.26
CA THR A 87 -18.04 17.68 -2.74
C THR A 87 -18.74 16.72 -3.70
N SER A 88 -17.99 15.99 -4.52
CA SER A 88 -18.51 15.04 -5.52
C SER A 88 -18.80 13.65 -4.96
N LEU A 89 -18.48 13.40 -3.67
CA LEU A 89 -18.68 12.09 -3.06
C LEU A 89 -20.17 11.72 -3.05
N PRO A 90 -20.55 10.55 -3.59
CA PRO A 90 -21.94 10.13 -3.62
C PRO A 90 -22.51 9.94 -2.21
N SER A 91 -23.78 10.34 -2.00
CA SER A 91 -24.44 10.24 -0.70
C SER A 91 -24.39 8.80 -0.14
N GLY A 92 -23.95 8.67 1.10
CA GLY A 92 -23.83 7.38 1.78
C GLY A 92 -22.64 6.52 1.36
N LYS A 93 -21.70 7.07 0.59
CA LYS A 93 -20.43 6.42 0.27
C LYS A 93 -19.26 7.15 0.96
N ASP A 94 -18.27 6.40 1.37
CA ASP A 94 -17.03 6.90 1.98
C ASP A 94 -15.87 6.93 0.99
N GLU A 95 -16.07 6.39 -0.23
CA GLU A 95 -15.02 6.18 -1.22
C GLU A 95 -15.52 6.54 -2.62
N GLN A 96 -14.62 7.07 -3.46
CA GLN A 96 -14.84 7.22 -4.89
C GLN A 96 -13.54 7.09 -5.69
N LYS A 97 -13.67 6.74 -6.98
CA LYS A 97 -12.56 6.72 -7.93
C LYS A 97 -12.08 8.15 -8.19
N VAL A 98 -10.76 8.30 -8.30
CA VAL A 98 -10.10 9.52 -8.76
C VAL A 98 -9.54 9.25 -10.16
N GLU A 99 -9.79 10.13 -11.10
CA GLU A 99 -9.18 10.00 -12.41
C GLU A 99 -7.69 10.33 -12.31
N VAL A 100 -6.86 9.46 -12.87
CA VAL A 100 -5.39 9.62 -12.84
C VAL A 100 -4.97 10.96 -13.44
N ASN A 101 -5.66 11.40 -14.49
CA ASN A 101 -5.40 12.68 -15.14
C ASN A 101 -5.66 13.88 -14.22
N ASP A 102 -6.63 13.81 -13.31
CA ASP A 102 -6.90 14.90 -12.36
C ASP A 102 -5.75 15.05 -11.36
N PHE A 103 -5.18 13.92 -10.90
CA PHE A 103 -4.00 13.91 -10.07
C PHE A 103 -2.77 14.50 -10.80
N ILE A 104 -2.50 14.05 -12.03
CA ILE A 104 -1.41 14.55 -12.87
C ILE A 104 -1.57 16.03 -13.19
N ASN A 105 -2.79 16.45 -13.52
CA ASN A 105 -3.10 17.85 -13.82
C ASN A 105 -2.90 18.76 -12.59
N ALA A 106 -3.18 18.29 -11.38
CA ALA A 106 -2.91 19.07 -10.17
C ALA A 106 -1.42 19.42 -10.04
N ILE A 107 -0.51 18.48 -10.39
CA ILE A 107 0.93 18.74 -10.40
C ILE A 107 1.32 19.66 -11.56
N HIS A 108 0.80 19.43 -12.76
CA HIS A 108 1.10 20.31 -13.91
C HIS A 108 0.64 21.74 -13.67
N GLN A 109 -0.54 21.96 -13.11
CA GLN A 109 -1.03 23.27 -12.72
C GLN A 109 -0.15 23.95 -11.69
N ALA A 110 0.39 23.19 -10.73
CA ALA A 110 1.35 23.70 -9.75
C ALA A 110 2.63 24.17 -10.44
N CYS A 111 3.17 23.41 -11.39
CA CYS A 111 4.33 23.81 -12.19
C CYS A 111 4.06 25.09 -12.99
N ASP A 112 2.93 25.17 -13.69
CA ASP A 112 2.55 26.34 -14.49
C ASP A 112 2.38 27.59 -13.60
N THR A 113 1.87 27.43 -12.38
CA THR A 113 1.70 28.52 -11.40
C THR A 113 3.06 29.02 -10.91
N SER A 114 4.00 28.13 -10.58
CA SER A 114 5.34 28.49 -10.10
C SER A 114 6.15 29.19 -11.19
N GLU A 115 6.08 28.73 -12.44
CA GLU A 115 6.77 29.34 -13.57
C GLU A 115 6.20 30.74 -13.90
N GLY A 116 4.88 30.91 -13.84
CA GLY A 116 4.23 32.22 -14.03
C GLY A 116 4.67 33.26 -12.97
N ALA A 117 4.80 32.83 -11.71
CA ALA A 117 5.30 33.70 -10.65
C ALA A 117 6.78 34.08 -10.83
N SER A 118 7.61 33.15 -11.28
CA SER A 118 9.03 33.41 -11.58
C SER A 118 9.22 34.35 -12.76
N GLN A 119 8.40 34.22 -13.81
CA GLN A 119 8.40 35.14 -14.95
C GLN A 119 7.97 36.57 -14.54
N GLN A 120 6.98 36.72 -13.69
CA GLN A 120 6.56 38.03 -13.18
C GLN A 120 7.67 38.73 -12.35
N ARG A 121 8.41 37.99 -11.54
CA ARG A 121 9.57 38.53 -10.81
C ARG A 121 10.69 38.95 -11.75
N SER A 122 10.96 38.19 -12.81
CA SER A 122 11.99 38.54 -13.81
C SER A 122 11.65 39.80 -14.61
N ILE A 123 10.37 40.09 -14.91
CA ILE A 123 9.93 41.29 -15.61
C ILE A 123 10.21 42.55 -14.76
N VAL A 124 10.09 42.43 -13.42
CA VAL A 124 10.39 43.57 -12.50
C VAL A 124 11.90 43.82 -12.43
N GLU A 125 12.74 42.82 -12.66
CA GLU A 125 14.21 42.89 -12.58
C GLU A 125 14.91 43.07 -13.94
N THR A 126 14.18 43.47 -15.00
CA THR A 126 14.74 43.72 -16.36
C THR A 126 15.49 42.54 -17.01
N ALA A 127 15.21 41.31 -16.64
CA ALA A 127 15.76 40.12 -17.27
C ALA A 127 14.84 39.54 -18.35
N GLU A 128 15.40 38.98 -19.42
CA GLU A 128 14.65 38.26 -20.42
C GLU A 128 13.88 37.11 -19.77
N PRO A 129 12.67 36.74 -20.25
CA PRO A 129 11.90 35.64 -19.69
C PRO A 129 12.72 34.35 -19.79
N LYS A 130 13.15 33.80 -18.66
CA LYS A 130 13.86 32.51 -18.60
C LYS A 130 12.96 31.43 -19.20
N ALA A 131 13.50 30.62 -20.10
CA ALA A 131 12.85 29.40 -20.57
C ALA A 131 12.53 28.51 -19.35
N SER A 132 11.41 27.76 -19.43
CA SER A 132 11.06 26.79 -18.36
C SER A 132 12.26 25.87 -18.04
N LEU A 133 12.66 25.83 -16.78
CA LEU A 133 13.81 25.05 -16.30
C LEU A 133 13.62 23.56 -16.64
N VAL A 134 12.37 23.08 -16.60
CA VAL A 134 12.02 21.70 -16.87
C VAL A 134 10.93 21.61 -17.92
N SER A 135 11.20 20.89 -19.00
CA SER A 135 10.19 20.68 -20.07
C SER A 135 8.97 19.91 -19.56
N ARG A 136 7.78 20.25 -20.05
CA ARG A 136 6.49 19.76 -19.54
C ARG A 136 6.40 18.23 -19.44
N ASN A 137 6.95 17.51 -20.41
CA ASN A 137 6.95 16.04 -20.43
C ASN A 137 7.90 15.38 -19.43
N LYS A 138 8.81 16.15 -18.82
CA LYS A 138 9.76 15.66 -17.80
C LYS A 138 9.37 16.05 -16.37
N ARG A 139 8.40 16.96 -16.19
CA ARG A 139 8.05 17.57 -14.89
C ARG A 139 7.78 16.54 -13.81
N LEU A 140 6.89 15.58 -14.06
CA LEU A 140 6.55 14.53 -13.10
C LEU A 140 7.77 13.74 -12.65
N LYS A 141 8.61 13.32 -13.60
CA LYS A 141 9.83 12.57 -13.29
C LYS A 141 10.83 13.41 -12.51
N THR A 142 10.99 14.68 -12.88
CA THR A 142 11.93 15.58 -12.20
C THR A 142 11.48 15.86 -10.76
N ILE A 143 10.20 16.14 -10.54
CA ILE A 143 9.64 16.32 -9.19
C ILE A 143 9.82 15.04 -8.38
N GLN A 144 9.48 13.89 -8.92
CA GLN A 144 9.67 12.60 -8.26
C GLN A 144 11.12 12.39 -7.83
N GLN A 145 12.09 12.71 -8.70
CA GLN A 145 13.52 12.59 -8.39
C GLN A 145 13.96 13.57 -7.29
N ILE A 146 13.52 14.84 -7.34
CA ILE A 146 13.81 15.82 -6.30
C ILE A 146 13.30 15.31 -4.94
N LEU A 147 12.04 14.90 -4.89
CA LEU A 147 11.41 14.44 -3.65
C LEU A 147 12.02 13.16 -3.08
N ALA A 148 12.45 12.24 -3.95
CA ALA A 148 13.10 10.99 -3.55
C ALA A 148 14.53 11.19 -3.01
N ASN A 149 15.16 12.33 -3.32
CA ASN A 149 16.52 12.67 -2.89
C ASN A 149 16.56 13.66 -1.72
N VAL A 150 15.41 13.99 -1.13
CA VAL A 150 15.37 14.84 0.07
C VAL A 150 16.07 14.11 1.21
N ASP A 151 17.11 14.73 1.76
CA ASP A 151 17.84 14.23 2.92
C ASP A 151 17.57 15.17 4.11
N ILE A 152 17.06 14.60 5.19
CA ILE A 152 16.74 15.30 6.42
C ILE A 152 17.48 14.62 7.56
N GLU A 153 18.22 15.40 8.34
CA GLU A 153 18.84 14.89 9.56
C GLU A 153 17.75 14.57 10.60
N VAL A 154 17.38 13.32 10.72
CA VAL A 154 16.52 12.86 11.81
C VAL A 154 17.35 12.76 13.07
N GLY A 155 17.02 13.57 14.08
CA GLY A 155 17.67 13.51 15.39
C GLY A 155 17.68 12.09 15.96
N THR A 156 18.85 11.63 16.40
CA THR A 156 19.18 10.24 16.82
C THR A 156 18.54 9.80 18.14
N ASP A 157 17.52 10.46 18.65
CA ASP A 157 16.99 10.23 20.01
C ASP A 157 15.79 9.26 20.10
N SER A 158 15.42 8.57 19.02
CA SER A 158 14.37 7.55 19.10
C SER A 158 14.80 6.21 18.52
N ASP A 159 14.81 5.17 19.35
CA ASP A 159 14.92 3.75 18.99
C ASP A 159 13.72 3.23 18.16
N ASP A 160 12.89 4.12 17.64
CA ASP A 160 11.71 3.81 16.85
C ASP A 160 12.04 3.67 15.36
N ALA A 161 11.32 2.78 14.72
CA ALA A 161 11.40 2.40 13.31
C ALA A 161 11.78 3.57 12.38
N ALA A 162 12.73 3.33 11.48
CA ALA A 162 13.28 4.30 10.55
C ALA A 162 12.20 5.29 10.03
N TYR A 163 12.33 6.56 10.42
CA TYR A 163 11.45 7.63 9.94
C TYR A 163 11.57 7.73 8.43
N GLU A 164 10.48 7.55 7.72
CA GLU A 164 10.40 7.74 6.28
C GLU A 164 9.84 9.13 6.00
N PRO A 165 10.61 10.04 5.34
CA PRO A 165 10.14 11.38 5.01
C PRO A 165 8.84 11.37 4.19
N ASP A 166 7.98 12.36 4.41
CA ASP A 166 6.74 12.51 3.63
C ASP A 166 7.04 12.89 2.17
N SER A 167 8.16 13.53 1.88
CA SER A 167 8.68 13.75 0.54
C SER A 167 8.93 12.45 -0.22
N HIS A 168 9.54 11.44 0.43
CA HIS A 168 9.73 10.13 -0.17
C HIS A 168 8.40 9.43 -0.44
N ARG A 169 7.45 9.51 0.49
CA ARG A 169 6.08 8.98 0.30
C ARG A 169 5.36 9.64 -0.88
N PHE A 170 5.54 10.95 -1.03
CA PHE A 170 4.95 11.65 -2.18
C PHE A 170 5.67 11.29 -3.49
N ALA A 171 6.99 11.14 -3.47
CA ALA A 171 7.75 10.64 -4.62
C ALA A 171 7.27 9.26 -5.08
N GLU A 172 7.02 8.35 -4.15
CA GLU A 172 6.54 6.99 -4.45
C GLU A 172 5.17 6.97 -5.12
N ILE A 173 4.23 7.84 -4.70
CA ILE A 173 2.92 7.90 -5.36
C ILE A 173 3.04 8.48 -6.78
N ILE A 174 3.90 9.50 -6.98
CA ILE A 174 4.18 10.04 -8.32
C ILE A 174 4.82 8.97 -9.20
N GLU A 175 5.78 8.21 -8.69
CA GLU A 175 6.40 7.09 -9.41
C GLU A 175 5.37 6.04 -9.82
N CYS A 176 4.51 5.64 -8.89
CA CYS A 176 3.44 4.68 -9.14
C CYS A 176 2.49 5.16 -10.24
N VAL A 177 2.06 6.43 -10.16
CA VAL A 177 1.21 7.07 -11.17
C VAL A 177 1.91 7.17 -12.51
N ASN A 178 3.16 7.59 -12.54
CA ASN A 178 3.94 7.73 -13.78
C ASN A 178 4.21 6.39 -14.47
N ARG A 179 4.38 5.32 -13.68
CA ARG A 179 4.71 3.98 -14.19
C ARG A 179 3.48 3.19 -14.64
N PHE A 180 2.36 3.31 -13.93
CA PHE A 180 1.18 2.44 -14.10
C PHE A 180 -0.11 3.21 -14.38
N GLY A 181 -0.08 4.55 -14.38
CA GLY A 181 -1.28 5.39 -14.53
C GLY A 181 -1.89 5.38 -15.93
N GLU A 182 -1.12 5.00 -16.95
CA GLU A 182 -1.62 4.83 -18.30
C GLU A 182 -2.37 3.50 -18.42
N GLY A 183 -3.66 3.54 -18.76
CA GLY A 183 -4.49 2.36 -18.99
C GLY A 183 -5.30 1.90 -17.76
N THR A 184 -5.54 0.60 -17.66
CA THR A 184 -6.45 0.00 -16.66
C THR A 184 -5.74 -0.77 -15.54
N ALA A 185 -4.41 -0.71 -15.52
CA ALA A 185 -3.60 -1.50 -14.59
C ALA A 185 -3.55 -0.95 -13.16
N MET A 186 -3.89 0.33 -13.00
CA MET A 186 -3.92 1.01 -11.72
C MET A 186 -5.17 1.88 -11.60
N THR A 187 -5.65 2.06 -10.38
CA THR A 187 -6.70 3.03 -10.05
C THR A 187 -6.32 3.83 -8.82
N LEU A 188 -6.82 5.05 -8.75
CA LEU A 188 -6.74 5.90 -7.57
C LEU A 188 -8.09 5.91 -6.88
N ILE A 189 -8.09 5.75 -5.56
CA ILE A 189 -9.30 5.81 -4.74
C ILE A 189 -9.14 6.92 -3.71
N PHE A 190 -10.11 7.81 -3.68
CA PHE A 190 -10.29 8.78 -2.61
C PHE A 190 -11.16 8.14 -1.51
N ASP A 191 -10.76 8.28 -0.27
CA ASP A 191 -11.41 7.69 0.91
C ASP A 191 -11.44 8.74 2.02
N THR A 192 -12.60 8.91 2.64
CA THR A 192 -12.85 9.88 3.72
C THR A 192 -12.71 9.27 5.12
N LYS A 193 -12.27 8.01 5.23
CA LYS A 193 -12.02 7.38 6.53
C LYS A 193 -10.81 8.04 7.20
N GLY A 194 -11.06 9.03 8.02
CA GLY A 194 -10.06 9.89 8.65
C GLY A 194 -10.45 11.36 8.56
N LYS A 195 -9.68 12.26 9.22
CA LYS A 195 -10.04 13.69 9.29
C LYS A 195 -9.94 14.42 7.94
N ASP A 196 -8.96 14.06 7.12
CA ASP A 196 -8.54 14.91 5.98
C ASP A 196 -8.78 14.27 4.61
N GLY A 197 -9.31 13.05 4.57
CA GLY A 197 -9.38 12.26 3.34
C GLY A 197 -7.99 11.83 2.84
N LYS A 198 -7.94 10.83 1.99
CA LYS A 198 -6.71 10.35 1.37
C LYS A 198 -6.96 9.81 -0.02
N ILE A 199 -5.97 9.95 -0.89
CA ILE A 199 -5.91 9.31 -2.20
C ILE A 199 -4.94 8.15 -2.08
N THR A 200 -5.37 6.94 -2.46
CA THR A 200 -4.56 5.71 -2.42
C THR A 200 -4.44 5.12 -3.81
N THR A 201 -3.23 4.71 -4.21
CA THR A 201 -3.01 3.93 -5.43
C THR A 201 -3.38 2.47 -5.20
N HIS A 202 -4.06 1.84 -6.17
CA HIS A 202 -4.34 0.41 -6.16
C HIS A 202 -3.88 -0.21 -7.48
N LEU A 203 -2.84 -1.03 -7.42
CA LEU A 203 -2.38 -1.81 -8.56
C LEU A 203 -3.33 -3.00 -8.78
N LEU A 204 -3.95 -3.07 -9.94
CA LEU A 204 -4.90 -4.12 -10.30
C LEU A 204 -4.19 -5.34 -10.90
N ASP A 205 -3.12 -5.12 -11.66
CA ASP A 205 -2.31 -6.16 -12.29
C ASP A 205 -0.92 -6.25 -11.66
N PRO A 206 -0.71 -7.17 -10.71
CA PRO A 206 0.60 -7.37 -10.07
C PRO A 206 1.64 -7.94 -11.06
N GLY A 207 1.22 -8.54 -12.16
CA GLY A 207 2.09 -9.07 -13.20
C GLY A 207 2.99 -8.01 -13.83
N LEU A 208 2.56 -6.74 -13.85
CA LEU A 208 3.39 -5.63 -14.34
C LEU A 208 4.64 -5.38 -13.49
N VAL A 209 4.60 -5.76 -12.22
CA VAL A 209 5.74 -5.65 -11.31
C VAL A 209 6.57 -6.94 -11.32
N SER A 210 5.93 -8.10 -11.27
CA SER A 210 6.62 -9.38 -11.15
C SER A 210 7.22 -9.88 -12.46
N ARG A 211 6.56 -9.67 -13.61
CA ARG A 211 7.04 -10.14 -14.92
C ARG A 211 8.48 -9.71 -15.21
N PRO A 212 8.86 -8.41 -15.15
CA PRO A 212 10.23 -8.00 -15.44
C PRO A 212 11.26 -8.62 -14.50
N VAL A 213 10.88 -8.90 -13.26
CA VAL A 213 11.75 -9.53 -12.27
C VAL A 213 12.04 -10.98 -12.65
N PHE A 214 10.99 -11.74 -13.01
CA PHE A 214 11.14 -13.13 -13.44
C PHE A 214 11.83 -13.27 -14.80
N GLU A 215 11.51 -12.42 -15.77
CA GLU A 215 12.11 -12.42 -17.10
C GLU A 215 13.62 -12.13 -17.06
N ASN A 216 14.08 -11.29 -16.14
CA ASN A 216 15.48 -10.92 -15.97
C ASN A 216 16.24 -11.84 -14.99
N SER A 217 15.61 -12.82 -14.36
CA SER A 217 16.26 -13.80 -13.50
C SER A 217 16.73 -15.03 -14.30
N SER A 218 17.73 -15.76 -13.79
CA SER A 218 18.17 -17.05 -14.36
C SER A 218 17.08 -18.11 -14.28
N GLY A 219 16.18 -18.02 -13.33
CA GLY A 219 15.05 -18.90 -13.13
C GLY A 219 14.29 -18.57 -11.84
N ALA A 220 13.07 -19.10 -11.74
CA ALA A 220 12.25 -18.92 -10.57
C ALA A 220 11.52 -20.21 -10.18
N ILE A 221 11.41 -20.44 -8.87
CA ILE A 221 10.62 -21.52 -8.28
C ILE A 221 9.60 -20.88 -7.36
N LEU A 222 8.32 -21.05 -7.68
CA LEU A 222 7.20 -20.63 -6.84
C LEU A 222 6.54 -21.86 -6.25
N MET A 223 6.44 -21.93 -4.95
CA MET A 223 5.87 -23.09 -4.27
C MET A 223 4.91 -22.68 -3.16
N SER A 224 3.92 -23.52 -2.92
CA SER A 224 2.99 -23.40 -1.79
C SER A 224 2.15 -24.66 -1.65
N GLY A 225 1.65 -24.91 -0.47
CA GLY A 225 0.64 -25.96 -0.22
C GLY A 225 -0.71 -25.70 -0.88
N THR A 226 -0.98 -24.46 -1.32
CA THR A 226 -2.28 -24.02 -1.84
C THR A 226 -2.19 -23.26 -3.17
N LEU A 227 -1.12 -23.43 -3.94
CA LEU A 227 -0.92 -22.79 -5.26
C LEU A 227 -1.72 -23.51 -6.34
N TYR A 228 -3.05 -23.43 -6.24
CA TYR A 228 -3.96 -24.12 -7.14
C TYR A 228 -5.14 -23.22 -7.56
N PRO A 229 -5.52 -23.16 -8.84
CA PRO A 229 -4.83 -23.79 -10.00
C PRO A 229 -3.54 -23.02 -10.36
N PRO A 230 -2.47 -23.73 -10.72
CA PRO A 230 -1.16 -23.07 -10.96
C PRO A 230 -1.17 -22.09 -12.14
N THR A 231 -1.97 -22.36 -13.18
CA THR A 231 -2.15 -21.46 -14.33
C THR A 231 -2.73 -20.09 -13.94
N MET A 232 -3.64 -20.05 -12.96
CA MET A 232 -4.19 -18.79 -12.45
C MET A 232 -3.08 -17.93 -11.85
N TYR A 233 -2.20 -18.52 -11.05
CA TYR A 233 -1.09 -17.78 -10.43
C TYR A 233 -0.03 -17.37 -11.46
N ALA A 234 0.26 -18.23 -12.45
CA ALA A 234 1.15 -17.90 -13.55
C ALA A 234 0.65 -16.66 -14.31
N ASN A 235 -0.61 -16.64 -14.69
CA ASN A 235 -1.23 -15.50 -15.37
C ASN A 235 -1.25 -14.24 -14.49
N LEU A 236 -1.64 -14.37 -13.22
CA LEU A 236 -1.71 -13.26 -12.28
C LEU A 236 -0.35 -12.60 -12.03
N LEU A 237 0.73 -13.38 -12.05
CA LEU A 237 2.11 -12.91 -11.87
C LEU A 237 2.81 -12.58 -13.19
N GLY A 238 2.13 -12.74 -14.32
CA GLY A 238 2.66 -12.43 -15.64
C GLY A 238 3.78 -13.37 -16.10
N LEU A 239 3.76 -14.63 -15.65
CA LEU A 239 4.75 -15.63 -16.09
C LEU A 239 4.43 -16.08 -17.51
N PRO A 240 5.46 -16.22 -18.40
CA PRO A 240 5.26 -16.66 -19.77
C PRO A 240 4.90 -18.15 -19.82
N ASP A 241 3.80 -18.49 -20.50
CA ASP A 241 3.30 -19.89 -20.59
C ASP A 241 4.35 -20.84 -21.16
N GLU A 242 5.09 -20.40 -22.18
CA GLU A 242 6.10 -21.21 -22.89
C GLU A 242 7.31 -21.59 -22.03
N LYS A 243 7.59 -20.81 -20.98
CA LYS A 243 8.73 -21.01 -20.07
C LYS A 243 8.32 -21.50 -18.69
N THR A 244 7.02 -21.67 -18.45
CA THR A 244 6.49 -22.04 -17.14
C THR A 244 6.05 -23.50 -17.13
N THR A 245 6.57 -24.26 -16.18
CA THR A 245 6.12 -25.64 -15.93
C THR A 245 5.54 -25.74 -14.54
N SER A 246 4.44 -26.49 -14.40
CA SER A 246 3.81 -26.75 -13.12
C SER A 246 3.92 -28.22 -12.71
N ARG A 247 4.14 -28.46 -11.44
CA ARG A 247 4.19 -29.81 -10.87
C ARG A 247 3.43 -29.85 -9.54
N SER A 248 2.55 -30.85 -9.41
CA SER A 248 1.83 -31.10 -8.16
C SER A 248 2.39 -32.33 -7.48
N TYR A 249 2.57 -32.25 -6.18
CA TYR A 249 3.03 -33.35 -5.33
C TYR A 249 1.89 -33.83 -4.45
N LYS A 250 1.80 -35.13 -4.22
CA LYS A 250 0.82 -35.69 -3.29
C LYS A 250 1.14 -35.25 -1.87
N SER A 251 0.08 -34.90 -1.11
CA SER A 251 0.25 -34.63 0.32
C SER A 251 0.78 -35.86 1.06
N PRO A 252 1.81 -35.73 1.91
CA PRO A 252 2.28 -36.83 2.77
C PRO A 252 1.25 -37.21 3.84
N PHE A 253 0.25 -36.35 4.09
CA PHE A 253 -0.78 -36.62 5.09
C PHE A 253 -1.94 -37.38 4.48
N SER A 254 -2.34 -38.48 5.11
CA SER A 254 -3.47 -39.31 4.68
C SER A 254 -4.79 -38.52 4.74
N GLY A 255 -5.59 -38.56 3.66
CA GLY A 255 -6.92 -37.95 3.63
C GLY A 255 -7.88 -38.54 4.68
N SER A 256 -7.68 -39.81 5.08
CA SER A 256 -8.50 -40.47 6.10
C SER A 256 -8.34 -39.86 7.50
N ARG A 257 -7.22 -39.13 7.74
CA ARG A 257 -6.97 -38.42 9.01
C ARG A 257 -7.49 -36.98 9.02
N ARG A 258 -8.17 -36.56 7.97
CA ARG A 258 -8.71 -35.21 7.81
C ARG A 258 -10.15 -35.28 7.34
N PRO A 259 -11.09 -35.75 8.19
CA PRO A 259 -12.51 -35.73 7.82
C PRO A 259 -12.95 -34.27 7.64
N VAL A 260 -13.70 -33.99 6.58
CA VAL A 260 -14.33 -32.70 6.32
C VAL A 260 -15.83 -32.86 6.50
N LEU A 261 -16.40 -32.14 7.45
CA LEU A 261 -17.82 -32.11 7.73
C LEU A 261 -18.41 -30.78 7.24
N LEU A 262 -19.50 -30.84 6.50
CA LEU A 262 -20.22 -29.67 6.01
C LEU A 262 -21.58 -29.59 6.71
N ALA A 263 -21.77 -28.60 7.56
CA ALA A 263 -23.07 -28.28 8.14
C ALA A 263 -23.90 -27.51 7.09
N GLN A 264 -25.00 -28.11 6.63
CA GLN A 264 -25.85 -27.56 5.57
C GLN A 264 -26.95 -26.61 6.09
N ASP A 265 -27.19 -26.62 7.38
CA ASP A 265 -28.27 -25.90 8.07
C ASP A 265 -27.82 -24.53 8.64
N VAL A 266 -26.55 -24.19 8.46
CA VAL A 266 -25.96 -22.93 8.96
C VAL A 266 -25.20 -22.21 7.85
N THR A 267 -25.18 -20.87 7.95
CA THR A 267 -24.44 -20.01 7.01
C THR A 267 -23.91 -18.75 7.70
N THR A 268 -22.77 -18.23 7.22
CA THR A 268 -22.23 -16.94 7.63
C THR A 268 -22.57 -15.80 6.67
N LYS A 269 -23.40 -16.06 5.65
CA LYS A 269 -23.82 -15.10 4.65
C LYS A 269 -24.50 -13.90 5.29
N TYR A 270 -24.08 -12.69 4.92
CA TYR A 270 -24.51 -11.45 5.59
C TYR A 270 -26.04 -11.27 5.61
N THR A 271 -26.72 -11.59 4.50
CA THR A 271 -28.17 -11.45 4.35
C THR A 271 -28.99 -12.44 5.18
N GLU A 272 -28.38 -13.51 5.69
CA GLU A 272 -29.01 -14.56 6.47
C GLU A 272 -28.61 -14.56 7.94
N ARG A 273 -27.85 -13.53 8.35
CA ARG A 273 -27.43 -13.36 9.76
C ARG A 273 -28.60 -12.91 10.62
N GLY A 274 -28.73 -13.52 11.80
CA GLY A 274 -29.74 -13.19 12.80
C GLY A 274 -29.57 -14.07 14.04
N ASN A 275 -30.36 -13.80 15.09
CA ASN A 275 -30.27 -14.54 16.35
C ASN A 275 -30.46 -16.05 16.16
N ASP A 276 -31.44 -16.45 15.35
CA ASP A 276 -31.73 -17.88 15.09
C ASP A 276 -30.53 -18.56 14.41
N MET A 277 -29.90 -17.91 13.44
CA MET A 277 -28.71 -18.44 12.78
C MET A 277 -27.53 -18.52 13.74
N THR A 278 -27.34 -17.50 14.60
CA THR A 278 -26.31 -17.50 15.65
C THR A 278 -26.50 -18.68 16.59
N LEU A 279 -27.73 -18.95 17.04
CA LEU A 279 -28.04 -20.10 17.91
C LEU A 279 -27.76 -21.44 17.21
N LYS A 280 -28.12 -21.59 15.93
CA LYS A 280 -27.82 -22.80 15.16
C LYS A 280 -26.30 -23.03 15.02
N ILE A 281 -25.54 -21.97 14.70
CA ILE A 281 -24.07 -22.07 14.61
C ILE A 281 -23.47 -22.45 15.97
N ARG A 282 -23.94 -21.84 17.07
CA ARG A 282 -23.52 -22.20 18.44
C ARG A 282 -23.81 -23.67 18.77
N ALA A 283 -24.97 -24.19 18.39
CA ALA A 283 -25.33 -25.60 18.60
C ALA A 283 -24.40 -26.55 17.84
N GLN A 284 -24.06 -26.24 16.58
CA GLN A 284 -23.11 -27.01 15.81
C GLN A 284 -21.71 -26.99 16.41
N ILE A 285 -21.25 -25.81 16.89
CA ILE A 285 -19.98 -25.69 17.59
C ILE A 285 -19.97 -26.51 18.89
N ALA A 286 -21.03 -26.43 19.68
CA ALA A 286 -21.15 -27.20 20.92
C ALA A 286 -21.07 -28.71 20.67
N ALA A 287 -21.79 -29.21 19.67
CA ALA A 287 -21.74 -30.62 19.29
C ALA A 287 -20.34 -31.07 18.84
N LEU A 288 -19.63 -30.22 18.10
CA LEU A 288 -18.24 -30.49 17.71
C LEU A 288 -17.30 -30.50 18.92
N VAL A 289 -17.50 -29.58 19.85
CA VAL A 289 -16.71 -29.49 21.09
C VAL A 289 -16.90 -30.72 21.95
N GLU A 290 -18.13 -31.20 22.11
CA GLU A 290 -18.43 -32.44 22.87
C GLU A 290 -17.87 -33.69 22.22
N GLY A 291 -17.91 -33.76 20.87
CA GLY A 291 -17.48 -34.92 20.11
C GLY A 291 -16.01 -35.00 19.76
N THR A 292 -15.22 -33.96 20.02
CA THR A 292 -13.83 -33.87 19.58
C THR A 292 -12.86 -33.92 20.78
N PRO A 293 -12.01 -34.94 20.90
CA PRO A 293 -10.97 -34.92 21.93
C PRO A 293 -9.82 -33.94 21.56
N GLY A 294 -9.30 -33.24 22.55
CA GLY A 294 -8.16 -32.35 22.40
C GLY A 294 -8.51 -30.88 22.11
N ASN A 295 -7.58 -30.14 21.54
CA ASN A 295 -7.74 -28.72 21.30
C ASN A 295 -8.61 -28.47 20.05
N ILE A 296 -9.47 -27.45 20.13
CA ILE A 296 -10.36 -27.04 19.05
C ILE A 296 -10.12 -25.57 18.72
N ALA A 297 -9.89 -25.27 17.46
CA ALA A 297 -9.81 -23.91 16.95
C ALA A 297 -11.03 -23.57 16.10
N VAL A 298 -11.71 -22.46 16.41
CA VAL A 298 -12.86 -21.97 15.65
C VAL A 298 -12.49 -20.66 14.96
N PHE A 299 -12.51 -20.68 13.62
CA PHE A 299 -12.23 -19.50 12.80
C PHE A 299 -13.53 -18.87 12.32
N VAL A 300 -13.64 -17.55 12.47
CA VAL A 300 -14.81 -16.76 12.08
C VAL A 300 -14.41 -15.59 11.17
N PRO A 301 -15.28 -15.14 10.26
CA PRO A 301 -14.94 -14.12 9.27
C PRO A 301 -14.84 -12.69 9.82
N SER A 302 -15.22 -12.43 11.08
CA SER A 302 -15.14 -11.09 11.66
C SER A 302 -15.18 -11.11 13.19
N TYR A 303 -14.57 -10.11 13.82
CA TYR A 303 -14.65 -9.89 15.29
C TYR A 303 -16.09 -9.67 15.79
N LYS A 304 -16.97 -9.07 14.97
CA LYS A 304 -18.38 -8.96 15.33
C LYS A 304 -18.99 -10.37 15.49
N MET A 305 -18.78 -11.26 14.51
CA MET A 305 -19.28 -12.64 14.59
C MET A 305 -18.62 -13.41 15.75
N LEU A 306 -17.34 -13.16 16.03
CA LEU A 306 -16.65 -13.73 17.17
C LEU A 306 -17.37 -13.38 18.47
N ASN A 307 -17.70 -12.09 18.67
CA ASN A 307 -18.44 -11.64 19.83
C ASN A 307 -19.88 -12.19 19.87
N ASP A 308 -20.60 -12.15 18.74
CA ASP A 308 -21.95 -12.66 18.63
C ASP A 308 -22.05 -14.16 18.97
N LEU A 309 -21.00 -14.94 18.62
CA LEU A 309 -20.97 -16.38 18.87
C LEU A 309 -20.44 -16.75 20.27
N PHE A 310 -19.46 -15.99 20.80
CA PHE A 310 -18.67 -16.45 21.94
C PHE A 310 -18.68 -15.54 23.17
N ALA A 311 -19.21 -14.30 23.12
CA ALA A 311 -19.20 -13.41 24.28
C ALA A 311 -19.78 -14.10 25.53
N ASP A 312 -20.98 -14.68 25.41
CA ASP A 312 -21.70 -15.33 26.49
C ASP A 312 -21.67 -16.87 26.41
N ALA A 313 -20.91 -17.45 25.46
CA ALA A 313 -20.87 -18.90 25.30
C ALA A 313 -20.02 -19.54 26.42
N HIS A 314 -20.58 -20.54 27.10
CA HIS A 314 -19.90 -21.36 28.08
C HIS A 314 -19.87 -22.81 27.61
N PHE A 315 -18.69 -23.43 27.68
CA PHE A 315 -18.48 -24.82 27.35
C PHE A 315 -18.02 -25.54 28.62
N PRO A 316 -18.85 -26.40 29.25
CA PRO A 316 -18.52 -27.06 30.50
C PRO A 316 -17.23 -27.87 30.39
N GLY A 317 -16.31 -27.67 31.34
CA GLY A 317 -15.04 -28.40 31.39
C GLY A 317 -14.00 -28.00 30.35
N ILE A 318 -14.27 -26.94 29.54
CA ILE A 318 -13.35 -26.48 28.49
C ILE A 318 -12.87 -25.06 28.79
N ARG A 319 -11.56 -24.86 28.69
CA ARG A 319 -10.96 -23.52 28.75
C ARG A 319 -11.14 -22.83 27.39
N LYS A 320 -11.95 -21.78 27.38
CA LYS A 320 -12.15 -20.94 26.20
C LYS A 320 -11.14 -19.80 26.17
N VAL A 321 -10.49 -19.61 25.02
CA VAL A 321 -9.64 -18.46 24.72
C VAL A 321 -10.22 -17.78 23.48
N THR A 322 -10.40 -16.46 23.54
CA THR A 322 -10.99 -15.68 22.44
C THR A 322 -9.99 -14.60 22.03
N GLU A 323 -9.66 -14.55 20.74
CA GLU A 323 -8.73 -13.56 20.18
C GLU A 323 -9.25 -12.13 20.40
N SER A 324 -8.34 -11.20 20.74
CA SER A 324 -8.58 -9.76 20.77
C SER A 324 -7.76 -9.06 19.70
N ARG A 325 -8.26 -7.90 19.23
CA ARG A 325 -7.51 -7.02 18.31
C ARG A 325 -6.23 -6.47 18.92
N ASP A 326 -6.20 -6.38 20.23
CA ASP A 326 -5.09 -5.77 20.99
C ASP A 326 -4.02 -6.80 21.39
N TRP A 327 -4.12 -8.05 20.91
CA TRP A 327 -3.11 -9.06 21.22
C TRP A 327 -1.76 -8.71 20.64
N SER A 328 -0.76 -8.70 21.49
CA SER A 328 0.64 -8.60 21.12
C SER A 328 1.17 -9.96 20.59
N LYS A 329 2.37 -9.95 20.00
CA LYS A 329 3.05 -11.19 19.61
C LYS A 329 3.27 -12.12 20.82
N GLN A 330 3.54 -11.56 22.00
CA GLN A 330 3.74 -12.32 23.23
C GLN A 330 2.46 -13.04 23.66
N ASP A 331 1.29 -12.42 23.50
CA ASP A 331 0.01 -13.05 23.80
C ASP A 331 -0.24 -14.24 22.88
N ILE A 332 0.06 -14.11 21.58
CA ILE A 332 -0.05 -15.19 20.59
C ILE A 332 0.90 -16.34 20.94
N ASP A 333 2.17 -16.05 21.24
CA ASP A 333 3.16 -17.05 21.63
C ASP A 333 2.72 -17.79 22.90
N GLY A 334 2.15 -17.08 23.88
CA GLY A 334 1.59 -17.68 25.09
C GLY A 334 0.42 -18.63 24.82
N ILE A 335 -0.42 -18.35 23.84
CA ILE A 335 -1.50 -19.26 23.42
C ILE A 335 -0.94 -20.49 22.69
N VAL A 336 0.06 -20.31 21.83
CA VAL A 336 0.73 -21.44 21.15
C VAL A 336 1.35 -22.40 22.15
N GLU A 337 2.01 -21.88 23.20
CA GLU A 337 2.56 -22.72 24.28
C GLU A 337 1.45 -23.44 25.07
N LEU A 338 0.31 -22.80 25.27
CA LEU A 338 -0.83 -23.43 25.96
C LEU A 338 -1.44 -24.60 25.16
N LEU A 339 -1.30 -24.60 23.83
CA LEU A 339 -1.85 -25.61 22.93
C LEU A 339 -0.90 -26.81 22.76
N ARG A 340 0.34 -26.70 23.18
CA ARG A 340 1.33 -27.79 23.20
C ARG A 340 1.15 -28.70 24.40
#